data_f3ea33b12531d2b1be12c1df6657a72d
#
_entry.id   f3ea33b12531d2b1be12c1df6657a72d
#
_cell.length_a   1.000
_cell.length_b   1.000
_cell.length_c   1.000
_cell.angle_alpha   90.00
_cell.angle_beta   90.00
_cell.angle_gamma   90.00
#
_symmetry.space_group_name_H-M   'P 1'
#
loop_
_entity.id
_entity.type
_entity.pdbx_description
1 polymer ?
#
loop_
_entity_poly.entity_id
_entity_poly.type
_entity_poly.pdbx_seq_one_letter_code
_entity_poly.pdbx_strand_id
1 'polypeptide(L)'
;KYLEGFVREDGGIHAAETTHKNYETALGLVCFSLANKTGKYDAIIKKGDAYVKSMQWGVSDDKQASDFEYGGAGYGKSKRPDLSNTSFFLDALKATGNDENSEAMKRALIFVSRCQNLETEHNTPPFAAKKPDGGFYYTPAAGGSSQAGVDEETGALRSYASMTYAGLKSMIFAGVKKDDPR
;
A
#
# COMPACT_ATOMS: atom_id res chain seq x y z
N LYS A 1 -23.37 9.70 9.02
CA LYS A 1 -23.60 9.54 10.48
C LYS A 1 -22.94 8.29 11.06
N TYR A 2 -23.10 7.09 10.48
CA TYR A 2 -22.52 5.87 11.07
C TYR A 2 -20.99 5.93 11.16
N LEU A 3 -20.29 6.18 10.05
CA LEU A 3 -18.83 6.26 10.00
C LEU A 3 -18.24 7.41 10.83
N GLU A 4 -18.98 8.50 11.05
CA GLU A 4 -18.53 9.62 11.89
C GLU A 4 -18.24 9.17 13.33
N GLY A 5 -18.91 8.13 13.83
CA GLY A 5 -18.67 7.54 15.15
C GLY A 5 -17.34 6.77 15.31
N PHE A 6 -16.66 6.48 14.21
CA PHE A 6 -15.36 5.79 14.19
C PHE A 6 -14.17 6.74 14.02
N VAL A 7 -14.42 8.05 13.82
CA VAL A 7 -13.36 9.05 13.71
C VAL A 7 -12.70 9.26 15.07
N ARG A 8 -11.37 9.15 15.12
CA ARG A 8 -10.55 9.29 16.33
C ARG A 8 -9.86 10.67 16.36
N GLU A 9 -9.41 11.07 17.53
CA GLU A 9 -8.73 12.35 17.73
C GLU A 9 -7.42 12.46 16.94
N ASP A 10 -6.70 11.34 16.80
CA ASP A 10 -5.46 11.23 16.02
C ASP A 10 -5.66 11.23 14.50
N GLY A 11 -6.91 11.25 14.04
CA GLY A 11 -7.28 11.21 12.63
C GLY A 11 -7.59 9.81 12.09
N GLY A 12 -7.38 8.76 12.87
CA GLY A 12 -7.79 7.41 12.50
C GLY A 12 -9.31 7.29 12.32
N ILE A 13 -9.75 6.41 11.43
CA ILE A 13 -11.17 6.09 11.22
C ILE A 13 -11.32 4.59 11.40
N HIS A 14 -11.50 4.16 12.63
CA HIS A 14 -11.45 2.73 12.96
C HIS A 14 -12.16 2.40 14.26
N ALA A 15 -12.52 1.13 14.47
CA ALA A 15 -13.02 0.63 15.75
C ALA A 15 -11.97 0.80 16.87
N ALA A 16 -12.42 0.91 18.14
CA ALA A 16 -11.50 1.15 19.26
C ALA A 16 -10.46 0.03 19.43
N GLU A 17 -10.93 -1.21 19.38
CA GLU A 17 -10.12 -2.40 19.68
C GLU A 17 -9.63 -3.13 18.42
N THR A 18 -9.60 -2.46 17.28
CA THR A 18 -9.16 -3.09 16.02
C THR A 18 -7.64 -3.22 15.94
N THR A 19 -7.19 -4.29 15.31
CA THR A 19 -5.79 -4.44 14.84
C THR A 19 -5.60 -4.01 13.38
N HIS A 20 -6.68 -3.50 12.73
CA HIS A 20 -6.71 -3.16 11.31
C HIS A 20 -6.83 -1.65 11.08
N LYS A 21 -6.23 -0.85 11.96
CA LYS A 21 -6.39 0.62 12.02
C LYS A 21 -6.11 1.31 10.68
N ASN A 22 -5.04 0.93 9.99
CA ASN A 22 -4.68 1.52 8.70
C ASN A 22 -5.69 1.12 7.61
N TYR A 23 -6.04 -0.16 7.53
CA TYR A 23 -7.00 -0.67 6.55
C TYR A 23 -8.38 -0.01 6.69
N GLU A 24 -8.93 0.03 7.91
CA GLU A 24 -10.23 0.65 8.20
C GLU A 24 -10.20 2.15 7.89
N THR A 25 -9.11 2.84 8.25
CA THR A 25 -8.96 4.28 7.98
C THR A 25 -8.86 4.55 6.48
N ALA A 26 -8.11 3.74 5.73
CA ALA A 26 -7.98 3.90 4.28
C ALA A 26 -9.36 3.79 3.58
N LEU A 27 -10.16 2.77 3.93
CA LEU A 27 -11.52 2.63 3.40
C LEU A 27 -12.43 3.77 3.84
N GLY A 28 -12.36 4.17 5.12
CA GLY A 28 -13.11 5.29 5.67
C GLY A 28 -12.83 6.60 4.92
N LEU A 29 -11.56 6.87 4.61
CA LEU A 29 -11.15 8.06 3.84
C LEU A 29 -11.75 8.07 2.43
N VAL A 30 -11.72 6.95 1.73
CA VAL A 30 -12.37 6.85 0.40
C VAL A 30 -13.86 7.17 0.51
N CYS A 31 -14.55 6.61 1.53
CA CYS A 31 -15.97 6.88 1.75
C CYS A 31 -16.25 8.35 2.06
N PHE A 32 -15.47 8.98 2.97
CA PHE A 32 -15.64 10.39 3.30
C PHE A 32 -15.34 11.31 2.11
N SER A 33 -14.29 11.01 1.34
CA SER A 33 -13.93 11.79 0.14
C SER A 33 -15.03 11.74 -0.91
N LEU A 34 -15.60 10.57 -1.19
CA LEU A 34 -16.71 10.41 -2.12
C LEU A 34 -17.98 11.14 -1.64
N ALA A 35 -18.24 11.17 -0.34
CA ALA A 35 -19.39 11.82 0.26
C ALA A 35 -19.22 13.34 0.43
N ASN A 36 -18.01 13.87 0.26
CA ASN A 36 -17.65 15.26 0.59
C ASN A 36 -18.06 16.27 -0.49
N LYS A 37 -19.34 16.34 -0.81
CA LYS A 37 -19.86 17.25 -1.86
C LYS A 37 -19.90 18.73 -1.45
N THR A 38 -19.91 19.02 -0.15
CA THR A 38 -20.09 20.37 0.41
C THR A 38 -18.94 20.85 1.30
N GLY A 39 -17.84 20.11 1.36
CA GLY A 39 -16.74 20.41 2.30
C GLY A 39 -17.00 19.98 3.75
N LYS A 40 -18.13 19.34 4.02
CA LYS A 40 -18.52 18.91 5.39
C LYS A 40 -17.44 18.04 6.06
N TYR A 41 -16.73 17.24 5.28
CA TYR A 41 -15.76 16.27 5.79
C TYR A 41 -14.30 16.67 5.60
N ASP A 42 -14.02 17.92 5.15
CA ASP A 42 -12.65 18.39 4.88
C ASP A 42 -11.70 18.19 6.07
N ALA A 43 -12.14 18.50 7.29
CA ALA A 43 -11.34 18.34 8.48
C ALA A 43 -11.02 16.86 8.79
N ILE A 44 -11.99 15.96 8.58
CA ILE A 44 -11.81 14.51 8.76
C ILE A 44 -10.83 13.97 7.72
N ILE A 45 -11.03 14.35 6.45
CA ILE A 45 -10.18 13.93 5.33
C ILE A 45 -8.75 14.39 5.54
N LYS A 46 -8.54 15.65 5.92
CA LYS A 46 -7.18 16.18 6.18
C LYS A 46 -6.46 15.45 7.31
N LYS A 47 -7.14 15.19 8.43
CA LYS A 47 -6.56 14.47 9.56
C LYS A 47 -6.28 13.00 9.21
N GLY A 48 -7.22 12.36 8.53
CA GLY A 48 -7.10 10.97 8.12
C GLY A 48 -5.99 10.75 7.08
N ASP A 49 -5.80 11.68 6.14
CA ASP A 49 -4.67 11.67 5.20
C ASP A 49 -3.32 11.70 5.94
N ALA A 50 -3.18 12.58 6.93
CA ALA A 50 -1.99 12.61 7.77
C ALA A 50 -1.80 11.31 8.56
N TYR A 51 -2.90 10.74 9.07
CA TYR A 51 -2.88 9.48 9.82
C TYR A 51 -2.39 8.32 8.96
N VAL A 52 -2.98 8.08 7.77
CA VAL A 52 -2.53 6.96 6.91
C VAL A 52 -1.08 7.13 6.46
N LYS A 53 -0.64 8.38 6.20
CA LYS A 53 0.77 8.66 5.89
C LYS A 53 1.71 8.31 7.05
N SER A 54 1.28 8.50 8.30
CA SER A 54 2.06 8.10 9.47
C SER A 54 2.15 6.58 9.63
N MET A 55 1.24 5.81 9.02
CA MET A 55 1.25 4.34 9.02
C MET A 55 2.14 3.73 7.95
N GLN A 56 2.61 4.52 6.97
CA GLN A 56 3.53 4.06 5.94
C GLN A 56 4.90 3.78 6.54
N TRP A 57 5.50 2.65 6.19
CA TRP A 57 6.86 2.31 6.61
C TRP A 57 7.89 3.19 5.91
N GLY A 58 8.80 3.78 6.67
CA GLY A 58 9.79 4.72 6.14
C GLY A 58 10.86 5.12 7.16
N VAL A 59 11.49 6.27 6.92
CA VAL A 59 12.60 6.76 7.75
C VAL A 59 12.23 6.91 9.22
N SER A 60 10.98 7.27 9.53
CA SER A 60 10.48 7.33 10.92
C SER A 60 10.47 5.96 11.64
N ASP A 61 10.65 4.87 10.91
CA ASP A 61 10.69 3.50 11.41
C ASP A 61 12.09 2.89 11.26
N ASP A 62 13.11 3.71 11.09
CA ASP A 62 14.49 3.31 10.79
C ASP A 62 14.61 2.46 9.49
N LYS A 63 13.69 2.67 8.53
CA LYS A 63 13.70 1.99 7.25
C LYS A 63 14.28 2.89 6.15
N GLN A 64 15.24 2.34 5.43
CA GLN A 64 15.85 2.96 4.26
C GLN A 64 15.21 2.44 2.97
N ALA A 65 15.42 3.17 1.87
CA ALA A 65 14.89 2.78 0.57
C ALA A 65 15.37 1.39 0.08
N SER A 66 16.43 0.85 0.66
CA SER A 66 16.92 -0.52 0.41
C SER A 66 16.13 -1.60 1.15
N ASP A 67 15.44 -1.25 2.24
CA ASP A 67 14.71 -2.23 3.06
C ASP A 67 13.42 -2.67 2.40
N PHE A 68 13.09 -3.95 2.50
CA PHE A 68 11.91 -4.52 1.81
C PHE A 68 10.57 -4.01 2.34
N GLU A 69 10.53 -3.45 3.53
CA GLU A 69 9.34 -2.83 4.12
C GLU A 69 9.12 -1.39 3.64
N TYR A 70 10.17 -0.71 3.16
CA TYR A 70 10.12 0.72 2.85
C TYR A 70 9.04 1.07 1.84
N GLY A 71 8.22 2.04 2.21
CA GLY A 71 7.13 2.56 1.37
C GLY A 71 5.82 1.79 1.48
N GLY A 72 5.83 0.60 2.07
CA GLY A 72 4.63 -0.21 2.22
C GLY A 72 3.76 0.20 3.40
N ALA A 73 2.54 -0.29 3.41
CA ALA A 73 1.57 -0.17 4.51
C ALA A 73 1.04 -1.56 4.90
N GLY A 74 0.82 -1.78 6.19
CA GLY A 74 0.23 -3.00 6.73
C GLY A 74 -1.14 -2.74 7.34
N TYR A 75 -1.70 -3.69 8.07
CA TYR A 75 -2.96 -3.50 8.80
C TYR A 75 -2.86 -2.43 9.90
N GLY A 76 -1.68 -2.22 10.45
CA GLY A 76 -1.32 -1.19 11.41
C GLY A 76 0.19 -1.08 11.48
N LYS A 77 0.71 -0.12 12.26
CA LYS A 77 2.15 0.17 12.31
C LYS A 77 3.03 -1.00 12.81
N SER A 78 2.50 -1.85 13.68
CA SER A 78 3.19 -3.02 14.23
C SER A 78 3.15 -4.26 13.32
N LYS A 79 2.43 -4.19 12.19
CA LYS A 79 2.27 -5.30 11.25
C LYS A 79 3.10 -5.02 10.01
N ARG A 80 3.85 -6.04 9.53
CA ARG A 80 4.61 -5.94 8.30
C ARG A 80 3.74 -5.43 7.14
N PRO A 81 4.32 -4.64 6.22
CA PRO A 81 3.58 -4.18 5.06
C PRO A 81 3.28 -5.33 4.09
N ASP A 82 2.21 -5.17 3.33
CA ASP A 82 1.82 -6.07 2.26
C ASP A 82 1.13 -5.31 1.12
N LEU A 83 1.07 -5.92 -0.05
CA LEU A 83 0.54 -5.29 -1.25
C LEU A 83 -0.96 -5.00 -1.13
N SER A 84 -1.72 -5.86 -0.44
CA SER A 84 -3.15 -5.63 -0.24
C SER A 84 -3.41 -4.34 0.53
N ASN A 85 -2.79 -4.19 1.70
CA ASN A 85 -2.94 -2.98 2.51
C ASN A 85 -2.32 -1.75 1.83
N THR A 86 -1.19 -1.90 1.14
CA THR A 86 -0.57 -0.80 0.37
C THR A 86 -1.47 -0.34 -0.77
N SER A 87 -2.19 -1.24 -1.43
CA SER A 87 -3.16 -0.89 -2.47
C SER A 87 -4.32 -0.05 -1.92
N PHE A 88 -4.89 -0.39 -0.75
CA PHE A 88 -5.92 0.44 -0.09
C PHE A 88 -5.37 1.77 0.42
N PHE A 89 -4.14 1.80 0.91
CA PHE A 89 -3.45 3.03 1.27
C PHE A 89 -3.32 3.98 0.06
N LEU A 90 -2.96 3.46 -1.12
CA LEU A 90 -2.90 4.25 -2.35
C LEU A 90 -4.28 4.72 -2.81
N ASP A 91 -5.34 3.93 -2.63
CA ASP A 91 -6.72 4.35 -2.88
C ASP A 91 -7.08 5.57 -2.00
N ALA A 92 -6.72 5.52 -0.71
CA ALA A 92 -6.94 6.61 0.22
C ALA A 92 -6.15 7.86 -0.18
N LEU A 93 -4.87 7.75 -0.49
CA LEU A 93 -4.05 8.87 -0.96
C LEU A 93 -4.65 9.52 -2.21
N LYS A 94 -5.06 8.72 -3.19
CA LYS A 94 -5.70 9.23 -4.40
C LYS A 94 -7.02 9.94 -4.10
N ALA A 95 -7.86 9.37 -3.25
CA ALA A 95 -9.13 9.95 -2.84
C ALA A 95 -8.98 11.27 -2.05
N THR A 96 -7.88 11.45 -1.32
CA THR A 96 -7.55 12.66 -0.56
C THR A 96 -6.78 13.71 -1.38
N GLY A 97 -6.59 13.48 -2.69
CA GLY A 97 -6.01 14.45 -3.62
C GLY A 97 -4.49 14.38 -3.75
N ASN A 98 -3.85 13.32 -3.27
CA ASN A 98 -2.43 13.10 -3.53
C ASN A 98 -2.23 12.60 -4.98
N ASP A 99 -1.20 13.09 -5.63
CA ASP A 99 -0.79 12.71 -6.98
C ASP A 99 0.55 11.94 -6.96
N GLU A 100 1.03 11.57 -8.14
CA GLU A 100 2.30 10.87 -8.33
C GLU A 100 3.53 11.63 -7.84
N ASN A 101 3.43 12.95 -7.63
CA ASN A 101 4.53 13.77 -7.14
C ASN A 101 4.66 13.74 -5.61
N SER A 102 3.62 13.29 -4.89
CA SER A 102 3.66 13.22 -3.44
C SER A 102 4.67 12.17 -2.96
N GLU A 103 5.40 12.50 -1.90
CA GLU A 103 6.43 11.60 -1.34
C GLU A 103 5.84 10.25 -0.86
N ALA A 104 4.61 10.24 -0.38
CA ALA A 104 3.95 9.02 0.05
C ALA A 104 3.65 8.09 -1.15
N MET A 105 3.21 8.65 -2.30
CA MET A 105 3.00 7.90 -3.54
C MET A 105 4.32 7.33 -4.07
N LYS A 106 5.38 8.15 -4.13
CA LYS A 106 6.71 7.70 -4.60
C LYS A 106 7.26 6.57 -3.76
N ARG A 107 7.16 6.68 -2.43
CA ARG A 107 7.58 5.60 -1.52
C ARG A 107 6.75 4.33 -1.71
N ALA A 108 5.43 4.46 -1.83
CA ALA A 108 4.56 3.32 -2.05
C ALA A 108 4.90 2.60 -3.37
N LEU A 109 5.23 3.34 -4.43
CA LEU A 109 5.66 2.75 -5.70
C LEU A 109 6.91 1.87 -5.55
N ILE A 110 7.86 2.25 -4.69
CA ILE A 110 9.03 1.41 -4.39
C ILE A 110 8.60 0.05 -3.83
N PHE A 111 7.70 0.05 -2.84
CA PHE A 111 7.19 -1.19 -2.25
C PHE A 111 6.39 -2.03 -3.26
N VAL A 112 5.50 -1.40 -4.01
CA VAL A 112 4.67 -2.07 -5.03
C VAL A 112 5.54 -2.75 -6.08
N SER A 113 6.57 -2.07 -6.60
CA SER A 113 7.51 -2.64 -7.56
C SER A 113 8.18 -3.91 -7.03
N ARG A 114 8.51 -3.95 -5.74
CA ARG A 114 9.13 -5.12 -5.08
C ARG A 114 8.19 -6.29 -4.86
N CYS A 115 6.89 -6.10 -5.00
CA CYS A 115 5.91 -7.18 -4.95
C CYS A 115 5.70 -7.87 -6.30
N GLN A 116 6.41 -7.46 -7.36
CA GLN A 116 6.27 -8.00 -8.70
C GLN A 116 7.31 -9.10 -8.98
N ASN A 117 6.91 -10.15 -9.65
CA ASN A 117 7.78 -11.16 -10.23
C ASN A 117 8.36 -10.67 -11.56
N LEU A 118 9.17 -9.63 -11.49
CA LEU A 118 9.89 -9.03 -12.61
C LEU A 118 11.12 -8.31 -12.08
N GLU A 119 12.30 -8.79 -12.42
CA GLU A 119 13.55 -8.11 -12.04
C GLU A 119 13.77 -6.88 -12.92
N THR A 120 13.95 -5.74 -12.27
CA THR A 120 14.27 -4.46 -12.90
C THR A 120 15.23 -3.68 -11.99
N GLU A 121 15.77 -2.56 -12.44
CA GLU A 121 16.55 -1.65 -11.58
C GLU A 121 15.77 -1.15 -10.35
N HIS A 122 14.43 -1.20 -10.42
CA HIS A 122 13.54 -0.81 -9.32
C HIS A 122 13.12 -1.99 -8.43
N ASN A 123 13.43 -3.23 -8.84
CA ASN A 123 12.97 -4.44 -8.17
C ASN A 123 14.07 -5.51 -8.19
N THR A 124 14.91 -5.49 -7.18
CA THR A 124 16.09 -6.37 -7.03
C THR A 124 15.99 -7.41 -5.90
N PRO A 125 14.85 -7.67 -5.22
CA PRO A 125 14.75 -8.75 -4.24
C PRO A 125 15.03 -10.11 -4.88
N PRO A 126 15.53 -11.07 -4.10
CA PRO A 126 15.94 -12.38 -4.62
C PRO A 126 14.78 -13.22 -5.17
N PHE A 127 13.53 -12.80 -4.98
CA PHE A 127 12.34 -13.47 -5.52
C PHE A 127 12.03 -13.05 -6.96
N ALA A 128 12.36 -11.82 -7.36
CA ALA A 128 11.91 -11.16 -8.60
C ALA A 128 12.38 -11.89 -9.87
N ALA A 129 13.62 -12.39 -9.86
CA ALA A 129 14.22 -13.07 -11.00
C ALA A 129 13.88 -14.56 -11.13
N LYS A 130 13.34 -15.19 -10.07
CA LYS A 130 13.18 -16.65 -10.02
C LYS A 130 12.11 -17.18 -10.98
N LYS A 131 11.05 -16.40 -11.22
CA LYS A 131 9.97 -16.73 -12.16
C LYS A 131 9.36 -15.44 -12.70
N PRO A 132 9.97 -14.83 -13.71
CA PRO A 132 9.58 -13.49 -14.19
C PRO A 132 8.30 -13.54 -15.02
N ASP A 133 7.16 -13.79 -14.36
CA ASP A 133 5.83 -13.81 -14.99
C ASP A 133 5.14 -12.44 -15.03
N GLY A 134 5.76 -11.40 -14.44
CA GLY A 134 5.21 -10.04 -14.37
C GLY A 134 4.04 -9.87 -13.40
N GLY A 135 3.56 -10.94 -12.81
CA GLY A 135 2.48 -10.91 -11.80
C GLY A 135 2.99 -10.50 -10.42
N PHE A 136 2.06 -10.32 -9.48
CA PHE A 136 2.36 -9.82 -8.15
C PHE A 136 2.06 -10.84 -7.07
N TYR A 137 2.90 -10.85 -6.02
CA TYR A 137 2.74 -11.63 -4.79
C TYR A 137 2.46 -10.71 -3.59
N TYR A 138 2.22 -11.32 -2.41
CA TYR A 138 1.67 -10.60 -1.26
C TYR A 138 2.64 -9.61 -0.61
N THR A 139 3.91 -9.99 -0.36
CA THR A 139 4.89 -9.11 0.28
C THR A 139 6.32 -9.61 0.13
N PRO A 140 7.31 -8.73 -0.10
CA PRO A 140 8.74 -9.05 0.01
C PRO A 140 9.25 -9.02 1.46
N ALA A 141 8.50 -8.39 2.39
CA ALA A 141 8.93 -8.21 3.77
C ALA A 141 8.94 -9.53 4.55
N ALA A 142 9.75 -9.58 5.63
CA ALA A 142 9.88 -10.73 6.53
C ALA A 142 10.21 -12.04 5.79
N GLY A 143 11.11 -11.97 4.81
CA GLY A 143 11.54 -13.13 4.01
C GLY A 143 10.64 -13.47 2.82
N GLY A 144 9.62 -12.66 2.58
CA GLY A 144 8.70 -12.82 1.46
C GLY A 144 7.58 -13.83 1.71
N SER A 145 6.39 -13.55 1.21
CA SER A 145 5.29 -14.53 1.20
C SER A 145 4.29 -14.29 0.07
N SER A 146 3.63 -15.37 -0.35
CA SER A 146 2.49 -15.35 -1.25
C SER A 146 1.39 -16.26 -0.72
N GLN A 147 0.13 -15.83 -0.86
CA GLN A 147 -1.02 -16.66 -0.52
C GLN A 147 -1.22 -17.81 -1.52
N ALA A 148 -0.63 -17.70 -2.72
CA ALA A 148 -0.56 -18.78 -3.71
C ALA A 148 0.59 -19.77 -3.45
N GLY A 149 1.37 -19.56 -2.36
CA GLY A 149 2.49 -20.41 -1.97
C GLY A 149 3.77 -20.10 -2.74
N VAL A 150 4.68 -21.06 -2.67
CA VAL A 150 6.00 -21.02 -3.30
C VAL A 150 6.03 -22.06 -4.43
N ASP A 151 6.69 -21.71 -5.50
CA ASP A 151 6.99 -22.64 -6.58
C ASP A 151 8.11 -23.60 -6.10
N GLU A 152 7.83 -24.89 -6.08
CA GLU A 152 8.73 -25.88 -5.49
C GLU A 152 10.02 -26.09 -6.30
N GLU A 153 9.96 -25.84 -7.61
CA GLU A 153 11.10 -26.03 -8.50
C GLU A 153 12.08 -24.86 -8.43
N THR A 154 11.54 -23.61 -8.43
CA THR A 154 12.36 -22.40 -8.51
C THR A 154 12.53 -21.68 -7.17
N GLY A 155 11.68 -21.99 -6.19
CA GLY A 155 11.59 -21.24 -4.93
C GLY A 155 11.03 -19.82 -5.12
N ALA A 156 10.34 -19.55 -6.23
CA ALA A 156 9.71 -18.27 -6.49
C ALA A 156 8.43 -18.10 -5.66
N LEU A 157 8.11 -16.90 -5.24
CA LEU A 157 6.81 -16.55 -4.68
C LEU A 157 5.79 -16.52 -5.82
N ARG A 158 4.74 -17.36 -5.77
CA ARG A 158 3.76 -17.41 -6.85
C ARG A 158 2.92 -16.14 -6.91
N SER A 159 2.82 -15.55 -8.09
CA SER A 159 1.85 -14.49 -8.37
C SER A 159 0.41 -15.03 -8.36
N TYR A 160 -0.57 -14.17 -8.09
CA TYR A 160 -1.97 -14.55 -8.16
C TYR A 160 -2.89 -13.36 -8.49
N ALA A 161 -4.05 -13.66 -9.02
CA ALA A 161 -4.92 -12.69 -9.69
C ALA A 161 -5.25 -11.44 -8.86
N SER A 162 -5.64 -11.59 -7.57
CA SER A 162 -6.01 -10.45 -6.74
C SER A 162 -4.83 -9.52 -6.44
N MET A 163 -3.62 -10.05 -6.26
CA MET A 163 -2.42 -9.23 -6.07
C MET A 163 -1.93 -8.62 -7.38
N THR A 164 -2.04 -9.34 -8.49
CA THR A 164 -1.70 -8.78 -9.81
C THR A 164 -2.63 -7.61 -10.16
N TYR A 165 -3.92 -7.73 -9.88
CA TYR A 165 -4.86 -6.61 -10.01
C TYR A 165 -4.50 -5.43 -9.09
N ALA A 166 -4.23 -5.72 -7.79
CA ALA A 166 -3.86 -4.70 -6.81
C ALA A 166 -2.54 -3.98 -7.21
N GLY A 167 -1.54 -4.73 -7.66
CA GLY A 167 -0.26 -4.19 -8.10
C GLY A 167 -0.40 -3.30 -9.32
N LEU A 168 -1.08 -3.78 -10.38
CA LEU A 168 -1.32 -3.01 -11.59
C LEU A 168 -2.08 -1.70 -11.30
N LYS A 169 -3.16 -1.77 -10.53
CA LYS A 169 -3.92 -0.59 -10.09
C LYS A 169 -3.01 0.40 -9.34
N SER A 170 -2.20 -0.10 -8.43
CA SER A 170 -1.30 0.69 -7.59
C SER A 170 -0.23 1.41 -8.43
N MET A 171 0.34 0.74 -9.43
CA MET A 171 1.29 1.35 -10.36
C MET A 171 0.64 2.48 -11.17
N ILE A 172 -0.57 2.25 -11.70
CA ILE A 172 -1.32 3.28 -12.43
C ILE A 172 -1.59 4.50 -11.53
N PHE A 173 -1.99 4.30 -10.27
CA PHE A 173 -2.25 5.38 -9.33
C PHE A 173 -0.99 6.17 -8.97
N ALA A 174 0.15 5.49 -8.89
CA ALA A 174 1.46 6.10 -8.66
C ALA A 174 2.09 6.73 -9.92
N GLY A 175 1.37 6.79 -11.04
CA GLY A 175 1.79 7.49 -12.25
C GLY A 175 2.65 6.69 -13.21
N VAL A 176 2.80 5.36 -13.02
CA VAL A 176 3.55 4.50 -13.94
C VAL A 176 2.84 4.47 -15.30
N LYS A 177 3.58 4.73 -16.35
CA LYS A 177 3.10 4.78 -17.73
C LYS A 177 3.44 3.48 -18.48
N LYS A 178 2.82 3.28 -19.64
CA LYS A 178 2.96 2.06 -20.45
C LYS A 178 4.41 1.77 -20.91
N ASP A 179 5.23 2.78 -21.03
CA ASP A 179 6.63 2.72 -21.45
C ASP A 179 7.62 2.65 -20.27
N ASP A 180 7.14 2.61 -19.06
CA ASP A 180 7.95 2.41 -17.85
C ASP A 180 8.39 0.92 -17.76
N PRO A 181 9.64 0.62 -17.41
CA PRO A 181 10.14 -0.76 -17.35
C PRO A 181 9.60 -1.59 -16.19
N ARG A 182 8.88 -0.95 -15.27
CA ARG A 182 8.23 -1.62 -14.11
C ARG A 182 6.96 -2.35 -14.47
#